data_c2371189ac53bddd823440745955e150
#
_entry.id   c2371189ac53bddd823440745955e150
#
_cell.length_a   1.000
_cell.length_b   1.000
_cell.length_c   1.000
_cell.angle_alpha   90.00
_cell.angle_beta   90.00
_cell.angle_gamma   90.00
#
_symmetry.space_group_name_H-M   'P 1'
#
loop_
_entity.id
_entity.type
_entity.pdbx_description
1 polymer ?
#
loop_
_entity_poly.entity_id
_entity_poly.type
_entity_poly.pdbx_seq_one_letter_code
_entity_poly.pdbx_strand_id
1 'polypeptide(L)'
;TDSQNIYEESLMQVISIISTKGGVGKTTTAANLGGLVADAGLRVLLLDLDVQPTLSSYYELAHRAPGGIYELLAFNEQRLEQLVSRTSITGLDLILSNDDRGDLNTLLLHAPDGRLRLRHLLPTLAPQYDLVLIDTQGARSVLLEMAVLASDVALSPVTPEILAARELRRGTLQLIEDIS
;
A
#
# COMPACT_ATOMS: atom_id res chain seq x y z
N THR A 1 27.39 23.86 -25.82
CA THR A 1 26.79 22.53 -25.92
C THR A 1 26.27 22.16 -24.54
N ASP A 2 25.05 22.62 -24.29
CA ASP A 2 24.36 22.38 -23.02
C ASP A 2 23.87 20.94 -23.02
N SER A 3 24.48 20.14 -22.17
CA SER A 3 23.94 18.85 -21.78
C SER A 3 22.73 19.10 -20.90
N GLN A 4 21.54 19.05 -21.47
CA GLN A 4 20.31 18.94 -20.70
C GLN A 4 20.38 17.61 -19.95
N ASN A 5 20.69 17.69 -18.68
CA ASN A 5 20.55 16.61 -17.73
C ASN A 5 19.04 16.50 -17.46
N ILE A 6 18.36 15.72 -18.31
CA ILE A 6 16.98 15.33 -18.06
C ILE A 6 17.05 14.34 -16.93
N TYR A 7 16.79 14.81 -15.72
CA TYR A 7 16.43 13.93 -14.62
C TYR A 7 15.12 13.27 -15.06
N GLU A 8 15.20 12.03 -15.54
CA GLU A 8 14.04 11.15 -15.51
C GLU A 8 13.68 10.98 -14.04
N GLU A 9 12.80 11.82 -13.54
CA GLU A 9 12.10 11.51 -12.29
C GLU A 9 11.47 10.14 -12.50
N SER A 10 11.94 9.17 -11.74
CA SER A 10 11.33 7.84 -11.68
C SER A 10 9.86 8.05 -11.32
N LEU A 11 8.98 7.91 -12.30
CA LEU A 11 7.54 8.09 -12.17
C LEU A 11 6.91 6.87 -11.48
N MET A 12 7.44 6.50 -10.30
CA MET A 12 6.80 5.49 -9.48
C MET A 12 5.39 5.97 -9.11
N GLN A 13 4.39 5.21 -9.52
CA GLN A 13 3.00 5.46 -9.15
C GLN A 13 2.66 4.74 -7.85
N VAL A 14 1.89 5.40 -7.00
CA VAL A 14 1.38 4.83 -5.75
C VAL A 14 -0.13 4.83 -5.76
N ILE A 15 -0.72 3.65 -5.65
CA ILE A 15 -2.17 3.45 -5.64
C ILE A 15 -2.57 2.75 -4.34
N SER A 16 -3.47 3.36 -3.58
CA SER A 16 -4.10 2.70 -2.43
C SER A 16 -5.47 2.13 -2.80
N ILE A 17 -5.73 0.91 -2.34
CA ILE A 17 -7.04 0.28 -2.46
C ILE A 17 -7.77 0.51 -1.14
N ILE A 18 -8.78 1.33 -1.15
CA ILE A 18 -9.46 1.83 0.06
C ILE A 18 -10.95 1.51 0.08
N SER A 19 -11.48 1.27 1.26
CA SER A 19 -12.91 1.29 1.55
C SER A 19 -13.08 1.36 3.06
N THR A 20 -14.08 2.08 3.53
CA THR A 20 -14.48 2.08 4.93
C THR A 20 -15.40 0.91 5.27
N LYS A 21 -15.80 0.13 4.26
CA LYS A 21 -16.60 -1.09 4.40
C LYS A 21 -15.71 -2.32 4.20
N GLY A 22 -15.80 -3.30 5.09
CA GLY A 22 -15.16 -4.61 4.93
C GLY A 22 -15.86 -5.48 3.86
N GLY A 23 -15.13 -6.47 3.33
CA GLY A 23 -15.70 -7.48 2.42
C GLY A 23 -16.03 -7.00 1.00
N VAL A 24 -15.51 -5.86 0.55
CA VAL A 24 -15.76 -5.31 -0.80
C VAL A 24 -14.71 -5.73 -1.83
N GLY A 25 -13.81 -6.66 -1.48
CA GLY A 25 -12.81 -7.19 -2.42
C GLY A 25 -11.57 -6.32 -2.59
N LYS A 26 -11.17 -5.54 -1.58
CA LYS A 26 -9.94 -4.72 -1.63
C LYS A 26 -8.70 -5.57 -1.87
N THR A 27 -8.48 -6.58 -1.06
CA THR A 27 -7.32 -7.48 -1.16
C THR A 27 -7.32 -8.22 -2.48
N THR A 28 -8.48 -8.74 -2.94
CA THR A 28 -8.60 -9.38 -4.26
C THR A 28 -8.28 -8.40 -5.38
N THR A 29 -8.74 -7.16 -5.30
CA THR A 29 -8.44 -6.12 -6.29
C THR A 29 -6.94 -5.79 -6.31
N ALA A 30 -6.32 -5.61 -5.14
CA ALA A 30 -4.89 -5.37 -5.04
C ALA A 30 -4.08 -6.54 -5.63
N ALA A 31 -4.43 -7.78 -5.28
CA ALA A 31 -3.75 -8.97 -5.77
C ALA A 31 -3.87 -9.13 -7.28
N ASN A 32 -5.07 -8.99 -7.84
CA ASN A 32 -5.31 -9.13 -9.27
C ASN A 32 -4.65 -8.01 -10.08
N LEU A 33 -4.76 -6.78 -9.62
CA LEU A 33 -4.14 -5.64 -10.28
C LEU A 33 -2.61 -5.77 -10.27
N GLY A 34 -2.02 -6.15 -9.13
CA GLY A 34 -0.59 -6.38 -9.00
C GLY A 34 -0.08 -7.45 -9.95
N GLY A 35 -0.77 -8.57 -10.03
CA GLY A 35 -0.43 -9.66 -10.96
C GLY A 35 -0.52 -9.24 -12.43
N LEU A 36 -1.60 -8.57 -12.83
CA LEU A 36 -1.79 -8.09 -14.20
C LEU A 36 -0.72 -7.09 -14.63
N VAL A 37 -0.35 -6.16 -13.74
CA VAL A 37 0.66 -5.14 -14.05
C VAL A 37 2.06 -5.75 -14.10
N ALA A 38 2.36 -6.71 -13.23
CA ALA A 38 3.62 -7.48 -13.29
C ALA A 38 3.72 -8.30 -14.58
N ASP A 39 2.63 -8.96 -15.01
CA ASP A 39 2.56 -9.70 -16.27
C ASP A 39 2.75 -8.78 -17.49
N ALA A 40 2.39 -7.51 -17.38
CA ALA A 40 2.67 -6.49 -18.38
C ALA A 40 4.14 -6.01 -18.41
N GLY A 41 4.99 -6.53 -17.53
CA GLY A 41 6.42 -6.27 -17.50
C GLY A 41 6.85 -5.12 -16.57
N LEU A 42 5.94 -4.57 -15.75
CA LEU A 42 6.27 -3.55 -14.75
C LEU A 42 6.74 -4.18 -13.44
N ARG A 43 7.55 -3.43 -12.70
CA ARG A 43 8.03 -3.82 -11.36
C ARG A 43 7.02 -3.33 -10.32
N VAL A 44 6.38 -4.25 -9.63
CA VAL A 44 5.29 -3.97 -8.69
C VAL A 44 5.67 -4.34 -7.28
N LEU A 45 5.42 -3.44 -6.34
CA LEU A 45 5.49 -3.70 -4.91
C LEU A 45 4.10 -3.61 -4.29
N LEU A 46 3.69 -4.67 -3.62
CA LEU A 46 2.48 -4.70 -2.82
C LEU A 46 2.82 -4.39 -1.35
N LEU A 47 2.07 -3.48 -0.73
CA LEU A 47 2.12 -3.22 0.71
C LEU A 47 0.83 -3.73 1.37
N ASP A 48 0.96 -4.66 2.31
CA ASP A 48 -0.17 -5.18 3.07
C ASP A 48 -0.26 -4.45 4.42
N LEU A 49 -1.22 -3.53 4.53
CA LEU A 49 -1.49 -2.77 5.76
C LEU A 49 -2.63 -3.36 6.60
N ASP A 50 -3.22 -4.47 6.18
CA ASP A 50 -4.29 -5.11 6.96
C ASP A 50 -3.70 -5.86 8.16
N VAL A 51 -4.25 -5.64 9.34
CA VAL A 51 -3.88 -6.39 10.57
C VAL A 51 -4.17 -7.88 10.41
N GLN A 52 -5.17 -8.23 9.60
CA GLN A 52 -5.45 -9.60 9.20
C GLN A 52 -4.84 -9.87 7.82
N PRO A 53 -3.58 -10.34 7.74
CA PRO A 53 -2.85 -10.43 6.50
C PRO A 53 -3.46 -11.51 5.60
N THR A 54 -4.15 -11.09 4.56
CA THR A 54 -4.74 -11.96 3.55
C THR A 54 -4.04 -11.86 2.21
N LEU A 55 -3.40 -10.72 1.92
CA LEU A 55 -2.74 -10.47 0.63
C LEU A 55 -1.65 -11.50 0.32
N SER A 56 -0.85 -11.88 1.32
CA SER A 56 0.19 -12.89 1.19
C SER A 56 -0.34 -14.28 0.81
N SER A 57 -1.60 -14.58 1.11
CA SER A 57 -2.20 -15.87 0.77
C SER A 57 -2.53 -16.01 -0.72
N TYR A 58 -2.53 -14.92 -1.48
CA TYR A 58 -2.76 -14.93 -2.92
C TYR A 58 -1.54 -15.37 -3.74
N TYR A 59 -0.35 -15.35 -3.12
CA TYR A 59 0.91 -15.61 -3.81
C TYR A 59 1.76 -16.64 -3.10
N GLU A 60 2.40 -17.48 -3.87
CA GLU A 60 3.51 -18.29 -3.38
C GLU A 60 4.74 -17.39 -3.23
N LEU A 61 5.42 -17.48 -2.09
CA LEU A 61 6.64 -16.71 -1.83
C LEU A 61 7.87 -17.54 -2.25
N ALA A 62 8.65 -17.01 -3.18
CA ALA A 62 9.96 -17.54 -3.52
C ALA A 62 11.02 -17.20 -2.47
N HIS A 63 10.84 -16.08 -1.77
CA HIS A 63 11.67 -15.65 -0.64
C HIS A 63 10.84 -14.83 0.34
N ARG A 64 10.99 -15.12 1.63
CA ARG A 64 10.36 -14.35 2.70
C ARG A 64 11.42 -13.49 3.40
N ALA A 65 11.18 -12.17 3.47
CA ALA A 65 12.04 -11.24 4.21
C ALA A 65 11.91 -11.46 5.73
N PRO A 66 12.93 -11.08 6.51
CA PRO A 66 12.88 -11.15 7.98
C PRO A 66 11.84 -10.23 8.61
N GLY A 67 11.62 -9.06 8.03
CA GLY A 67 10.70 -8.04 8.48
C GLY A 67 9.55 -7.78 7.50
N GLY A 68 8.76 -6.77 7.79
CA GLY A 68 7.62 -6.37 7.00
C GLY A 68 7.19 -4.94 7.29
N ILE A 69 5.89 -4.72 7.25
CA ILE A 69 5.29 -3.39 7.44
C ILE A 69 5.60 -2.79 8.82
N TYR A 70 5.74 -3.63 9.84
CA TYR A 70 6.05 -3.16 11.19
C TYR A 70 7.42 -2.48 11.24
N GLU A 71 8.47 -3.12 10.73
CA GLU A 71 9.82 -2.57 10.71
C GLU A 71 9.91 -1.33 9.83
N LEU A 72 9.23 -1.32 8.68
CA LEU A 72 9.14 -0.15 7.81
C LEU A 72 8.58 1.07 8.55
N LEU A 73 7.44 0.90 9.24
CA LEU A 73 6.69 2.01 9.82
C LEU A 73 7.10 2.35 11.26
N ALA A 74 7.43 1.34 12.09
CA ALA A 74 7.82 1.57 13.48
C ALA A 74 9.26 2.05 13.62
N PHE A 75 10.17 1.49 12.81
CA PHE A 75 11.62 1.74 12.91
C PHE A 75 12.21 2.54 11.76
N ASN A 76 11.38 2.95 10.78
CA ASN A 76 11.85 3.58 9.54
C ASN A 76 12.91 2.73 8.81
N GLU A 77 12.76 1.40 8.85
CA GLU A 77 13.68 0.50 8.13
C GLU A 77 13.56 0.74 6.62
N GLN A 78 14.68 0.91 5.95
CA GLN A 78 14.73 1.22 4.51
C GLN A 78 15.51 0.19 3.70
N ARG A 79 16.12 -0.80 4.36
CA ARG A 79 16.86 -1.87 3.68
C ARG A 79 15.87 -2.85 3.06
N LEU A 80 15.82 -2.88 1.74
CA LEU A 80 14.86 -3.73 1.00
C LEU A 80 15.02 -5.22 1.33
N GLU A 81 16.24 -5.69 1.53
CA GLU A 81 16.52 -7.08 1.91
C GLU A 81 15.91 -7.48 3.28
N GLN A 82 15.60 -6.48 4.13
CA GLN A 82 14.96 -6.73 5.42
C GLN A 82 13.43 -6.71 5.34
N LEU A 83 12.87 -6.07 4.32
CA LEU A 83 11.44 -5.76 4.22
C LEU A 83 10.72 -6.52 3.13
N VAL A 84 11.40 -6.73 1.99
CA VAL A 84 10.74 -7.16 0.75
C VAL A 84 10.82 -8.67 0.58
N SER A 85 9.65 -9.30 0.56
CA SER A 85 9.48 -10.68 0.17
C SER A 85 9.21 -10.78 -1.33
N ARG A 86 9.78 -11.78 -2.00
CA ARG A 86 9.58 -12.02 -3.42
C ARG A 86 8.52 -13.09 -3.63
N THR A 87 7.59 -12.83 -4.53
CA THR A 87 6.63 -13.85 -4.97
C THR A 87 7.22 -14.72 -6.08
N SER A 88 6.54 -15.82 -6.41
CA SER A 88 6.88 -16.65 -7.56
C SER A 88 6.63 -15.96 -8.92
N ILE A 89 5.88 -14.84 -8.91
CA ILE A 89 5.61 -14.02 -10.10
C ILE A 89 6.77 -13.04 -10.28
N THR A 90 7.44 -13.13 -11.43
CA THR A 90 8.51 -12.19 -11.77
C THR A 90 8.00 -10.75 -11.81
N GLY A 91 8.71 -9.84 -11.16
CA GLY A 91 8.34 -8.42 -11.10
C GLY A 91 7.29 -8.08 -10.06
N LEU A 92 6.86 -9.03 -9.22
CA LEU A 92 5.89 -8.79 -8.15
C LEU A 92 6.49 -9.15 -6.80
N ASP A 93 6.72 -8.12 -6.00
CA ASP A 93 7.25 -8.21 -4.64
C ASP A 93 6.22 -7.73 -3.61
N LEU A 94 6.43 -8.08 -2.35
CA LEU A 94 5.46 -7.86 -1.29
C LEU A 94 6.16 -7.48 0.02
N ILE A 95 5.70 -6.41 0.67
CA ILE A 95 5.98 -6.14 2.09
C ILE A 95 4.80 -6.69 2.89
N LEU A 96 5.07 -7.72 3.68
CA LEU A 96 4.07 -8.44 4.44
C LEU A 96 3.57 -7.63 5.63
N SER A 97 2.30 -7.78 5.94
CA SER A 97 1.76 -7.36 7.24
C SER A 97 2.30 -8.30 8.33
N ASN A 98 2.89 -7.72 9.35
CA ASN A 98 3.43 -8.43 10.52
C ASN A 98 3.15 -7.67 11.83
N ASP A 99 2.09 -6.87 11.85
CA ASP A 99 1.59 -6.16 13.02
C ASP A 99 0.47 -6.96 13.69
N ASP A 100 0.79 -8.16 14.18
CA ASP A 100 -0.17 -9.13 14.74
C ASP A 100 -0.99 -8.56 15.92
N ARG A 101 -0.46 -7.56 16.61
CA ARG A 101 -1.11 -6.90 17.74
C ARG A 101 -1.91 -5.66 17.37
N GLY A 102 -1.73 -5.14 16.16
CA GLY A 102 -2.34 -3.86 15.75
C GLY A 102 -1.74 -2.63 16.43
N ASP A 103 -0.47 -2.70 16.83
CA ASP A 103 0.20 -1.64 17.58
C ASP A 103 0.54 -0.42 16.71
N LEU A 104 0.67 -0.59 15.39
CA LEU A 104 1.04 0.48 14.47
C LEU A 104 0.06 1.66 14.47
N ASN A 105 -1.23 1.42 14.58
CA ASN A 105 -2.21 2.51 14.63
C ASN A 105 -1.94 3.44 15.82
N THR A 106 -1.71 2.87 17.00
CA THR A 106 -1.41 3.65 18.21
C THR A 106 -0.05 4.34 18.10
N LEU A 107 0.97 3.64 17.62
CA LEU A 107 2.31 4.18 17.43
C LEU A 107 2.29 5.38 16.49
N LEU A 108 1.66 5.25 15.33
CA LEU A 108 1.59 6.31 14.32
C LEU A 108 0.70 7.48 14.75
N LEU A 109 -0.35 7.22 15.53
CA LEU A 109 -1.21 8.27 16.06
C LEU A 109 -0.42 9.25 16.96
N HIS A 110 0.55 8.73 17.72
CA HIS A 110 1.37 9.51 18.64
C HIS A 110 2.69 9.99 18.03
N ALA A 111 3.06 9.53 16.85
CA ALA A 111 4.26 9.97 16.16
C ALA A 111 4.06 11.37 15.53
N PRO A 112 5.06 12.28 15.61
CA PRO A 112 4.94 13.63 15.03
C PRO A 112 4.64 13.65 13.54
N ASP A 113 5.19 12.68 12.79
CA ASP A 113 5.06 12.51 11.34
C ASP A 113 4.07 11.40 10.95
N GLY A 114 3.37 10.79 11.90
CA GLY A 114 2.66 9.52 11.75
C GLY A 114 1.90 9.34 10.45
N ARG A 115 0.99 10.26 10.12
CA ARG A 115 0.20 10.20 8.87
C ARG A 115 1.03 10.41 7.60
N LEU A 116 2.17 11.07 7.68
CA LEU A 116 3.05 11.36 6.54
C LEU A 116 4.22 10.39 6.42
N ARG A 117 4.38 9.48 7.36
CA ARG A 117 5.55 8.59 7.44
C ARG A 117 5.74 7.76 6.17
N LEU A 118 4.70 7.09 5.70
CA LEU A 118 4.79 6.29 4.48
C LEU A 118 5.14 7.16 3.25
N ARG A 119 4.53 8.33 3.13
CA ARG A 119 4.83 9.29 2.06
C ARG A 119 6.32 9.67 2.03
N HIS A 120 6.94 9.80 3.19
CA HIS A 120 8.37 10.12 3.30
C HIS A 120 9.27 8.91 2.99
N LEU A 121 8.82 7.69 3.29
CA LEU A 121 9.59 6.47 3.08
C LEU A 121 9.54 5.95 1.64
N LEU A 122 8.42 6.10 0.93
CA LEU A 122 8.22 5.56 -0.42
C LEU A 122 9.26 6.00 -1.44
N PRO A 123 9.78 7.25 -1.45
CA PRO A 123 10.81 7.66 -2.43
C PRO A 123 12.09 6.83 -2.36
N THR A 124 12.41 6.22 -1.22
CA THR A 124 13.58 5.33 -1.09
C THR A 124 13.39 4.01 -1.86
N LEU A 125 12.15 3.64 -2.17
CA LEU A 125 11.78 2.44 -2.92
C LEU A 125 11.66 2.72 -4.44
N ALA A 126 11.52 3.99 -4.83
CA ALA A 126 11.25 4.42 -6.20
C ALA A 126 12.20 3.83 -7.27
N PRO A 127 13.53 3.75 -7.04
CA PRO A 127 14.45 3.21 -8.05
C PRO A 127 14.21 1.74 -8.38
N GLN A 128 13.51 1.01 -7.53
CA GLN A 128 13.28 -0.43 -7.65
C GLN A 128 11.95 -0.79 -8.29
N TYR A 129 10.95 0.12 -8.22
CA TYR A 129 9.57 -0.18 -8.57
C TYR A 129 8.95 0.90 -9.47
N ASP A 130 8.07 0.45 -10.37
CA ASP A 130 7.27 1.30 -11.24
C ASP A 130 5.90 1.60 -10.62
N LEU A 131 5.39 0.65 -9.82
CA LEU A 131 4.09 0.75 -9.16
C LEU A 131 4.16 0.22 -7.73
N VAL A 132 3.58 0.96 -6.80
CA VAL A 132 3.28 0.51 -5.44
C VAL A 132 1.77 0.44 -5.27
N LEU A 133 1.27 -0.72 -4.86
CA LEU A 133 -0.13 -0.93 -4.49
C LEU A 133 -0.24 -1.14 -2.99
N ILE A 134 -1.09 -0.37 -2.34
CA ILE A 134 -1.30 -0.44 -0.89
C ILE A 134 -2.68 -1.05 -0.62
N ASP A 135 -2.70 -2.24 -0.03
CA ASP A 135 -3.93 -2.86 0.49
C ASP A 135 -4.19 -2.38 1.91
N THR A 136 -5.38 -1.88 2.17
CA THR A 136 -5.75 -1.29 3.45
C THR A 136 -6.85 -2.10 4.15
N GLN A 137 -6.92 -1.95 5.48
CA GLN A 137 -8.04 -2.53 6.24
C GLN A 137 -9.36 -1.80 5.98
N GLY A 138 -10.49 -2.48 6.27
CA GLY A 138 -11.84 -1.97 5.97
C GLY A 138 -12.38 -0.92 6.94
N ALA A 139 -11.61 -0.47 7.94
CA ALA A 139 -12.04 0.54 8.90
C ALA A 139 -11.20 1.81 8.79
N ARG A 140 -11.82 2.96 9.10
CA ARG A 140 -11.08 4.22 9.22
C ARG A 140 -10.05 4.11 10.33
N SER A 141 -8.79 4.44 10.01
CA SER A 141 -7.67 4.33 10.92
C SER A 141 -6.54 5.27 10.50
N VAL A 142 -5.55 5.47 11.37
CA VAL A 142 -4.35 6.23 11.02
C VAL A 142 -3.60 5.58 9.85
N LEU A 143 -3.54 4.24 9.80
CA LEU A 143 -2.94 3.51 8.68
C LEU A 143 -3.66 3.78 7.35
N LEU A 144 -4.99 3.83 7.36
CA LEU A 144 -5.77 4.15 6.16
C LEU A 144 -5.52 5.59 5.70
N GLU A 145 -5.55 6.55 6.61
CA GLU A 145 -5.25 7.95 6.30
C GLU A 145 -3.82 8.12 5.76
N MET A 146 -2.85 7.44 6.37
CA MET A 146 -1.45 7.42 5.92
C MET A 146 -1.32 6.85 4.50
N ALA A 147 -2.01 5.76 4.19
CA ALA A 147 -2.00 5.16 2.85
C ALA A 147 -2.53 6.13 1.79
N VAL A 148 -3.65 6.81 2.08
CA VAL A 148 -4.24 7.81 1.16
C VAL A 148 -3.30 8.99 0.94
N LEU A 149 -2.71 9.53 2.00
CA LEU A 149 -1.76 10.66 1.92
C LEU A 149 -0.47 10.30 1.17
N ALA A 150 -0.09 9.03 1.14
CA ALA A 150 1.08 8.54 0.41
C ALA A 150 0.80 8.22 -1.06
N SER A 151 -0.46 8.24 -1.49
CA SER A 151 -0.89 7.73 -2.78
C SER A 151 -1.13 8.86 -3.80
N ASP A 152 -0.84 8.55 -5.07
CA ASP A 152 -1.22 9.41 -6.21
C ASP A 152 -2.69 9.19 -6.59
N VAL A 153 -3.18 7.96 -6.40
CA VAL A 153 -4.56 7.55 -6.72
C VAL A 153 -5.09 6.66 -5.60
N ALA A 154 -6.36 6.85 -5.24
CA ALA A 154 -7.10 5.94 -4.38
C ALA A 154 -8.20 5.23 -5.18
N LEU A 155 -8.18 3.89 -5.17
CA LEU A 155 -9.20 3.04 -5.78
C LEU A 155 -10.14 2.51 -4.69
N SER A 156 -11.43 2.67 -4.91
CA SER A 156 -12.45 2.12 -4.01
C SER A 156 -13.32 1.10 -4.76
N PRO A 157 -13.15 -0.20 -4.50
CA PRO A 157 -14.06 -1.21 -5.03
C PRO A 157 -15.47 -0.99 -4.48
N VAL A 158 -16.47 -1.00 -5.35
CA VAL A 158 -17.87 -0.82 -4.97
C VAL A 158 -18.70 -1.94 -5.57
N THR A 159 -19.52 -2.59 -4.75
CA THR A 159 -20.50 -3.54 -5.24
C THR A 159 -21.74 -2.79 -5.79
N PRO A 160 -22.42 -3.30 -6.82
CA PRO A 160 -23.56 -2.61 -7.46
C PRO A 160 -24.84 -2.67 -6.62
N GLU A 161 -24.76 -2.36 -5.34
CA GLU A 161 -25.85 -2.35 -4.38
C GLU A 161 -26.09 -0.93 -3.85
N ILE A 162 -27.36 -0.58 -3.56
CA ILE A 162 -27.71 0.74 -3.03
C ILE A 162 -27.00 1.03 -1.70
N LEU A 163 -26.83 0.01 -0.84
CA LEU A 163 -26.11 0.14 0.43
C LEU A 163 -24.63 0.45 0.20
N ALA A 164 -23.99 -0.17 -0.81
CA ALA A 164 -22.60 0.08 -1.14
C ALA A 164 -22.37 1.54 -1.63
N ALA A 165 -23.29 2.07 -2.42
CA ALA A 165 -23.22 3.47 -2.86
C ALA A 165 -23.36 4.46 -1.68
N ARG A 166 -24.21 4.16 -0.70
CA ARG A 166 -24.34 4.96 0.52
C ARG A 166 -23.07 4.91 1.39
N GLU A 167 -22.47 3.73 1.54
CA GLU A 167 -21.23 3.55 2.28
C GLU A 167 -20.07 4.27 1.60
N LEU A 168 -19.96 4.20 0.27
CA LEU A 168 -18.97 4.96 -0.49
C LEU A 168 -19.06 6.46 -0.16
N ARG A 169 -20.28 7.00 -0.22
CA ARG A 169 -20.51 8.42 0.04
C ARG A 169 -20.23 8.81 1.50
N ARG A 170 -20.74 8.05 2.47
CA ARG A 170 -20.63 8.38 3.90
C ARG A 170 -19.27 8.06 4.49
N GLY A 171 -18.59 7.03 3.98
CA GLY A 171 -17.32 6.55 4.50
C GLY A 171 -16.14 7.01 3.67
N THR A 172 -15.98 6.45 2.47
CA THR A 172 -14.76 6.63 1.67
C THR A 172 -14.61 8.06 1.14
N LEU A 173 -15.66 8.65 0.58
CA LEU A 173 -15.58 10.03 0.06
C LEU A 173 -15.40 11.04 1.19
N GLN A 174 -16.10 10.85 2.32
CA GLN A 174 -15.92 11.71 3.48
C GLN A 174 -14.49 11.61 4.05
N LEU A 175 -13.90 10.42 4.09
CA LEU A 175 -12.51 10.23 4.48
C LEU A 175 -11.57 11.07 3.61
N ILE A 176 -11.75 11.02 2.29
CA ILE A 176 -10.91 11.78 1.34
C ILE A 176 -11.07 13.29 1.55
N GLU A 177 -12.30 13.77 1.74
CA GLU A 177 -12.58 15.18 2.03
C GLU A 177 -11.92 15.66 3.34
N ASP A 178 -11.94 14.83 4.39
CA ASP A 178 -11.40 15.18 5.71
C ASP A 178 -9.86 15.26 5.74
N ILE A 179 -9.16 14.58 4.82
CA ILE A 179 -7.69 14.51 4.78
C ILE A 179 -7.06 15.28 3.61
N SER A 180 -7.89 15.87 2.72
CA SER A 180 -7.43 16.72 1.61
C SER A 180 -7.20 18.15 2.06
#